data_12af02e119b94db1b4eecc8290c414fa
#
_entry.id   12af02e119b94db1b4eecc8290c414fa
#
_cell.length_a   1.000
_cell.length_b   1.000
_cell.length_c   1.000
_cell.angle_alpha   90.00
_cell.angle_beta   90.00
_cell.angle_gamma   90.00
#
_symmetry.space_group_name_H-M   'P 1'
#
loop_
_entity.id
_entity.type
_entity.pdbx_description
1 polymer ?
#
loop_
_entity_poly.entity_id
_entity_poly.type
_entity_poly.pdbx_seq_one_letter_code
_entity_poly.pdbx_strand_id
1 'polypeptide(L)'
;MIVRKGFIAAALASVLCMPSMSLADSRNGERIFLNRCAMCHGNDVKGSGPLADKSNPPTPDLTTPEFKKRLLDYPGVIVSSVILRPNGDLIPRTLRENGVKLLPFAWTVKDFRDLNEYLTDKIAKTK
;
A
#
# COMPACT_ATOMS: atom_id res chain seq x y z
N MET A 1 -36.37 60.05 28.47
CA MET A 1 -35.74 59.82 27.16
C MET A 1 -34.67 58.76 27.35
N ILE A 2 -34.96 57.48 27.09
CA ILE A 2 -34.08 56.34 27.35
C ILE A 2 -33.52 55.82 26.04
N VAL A 3 -32.21 56.03 25.84
CA VAL A 3 -31.51 55.54 24.65
C VAL A 3 -31.08 54.09 24.93
N ARG A 4 -31.74 53.12 24.26
CA ARG A 4 -31.34 51.73 24.27
C ARG A 4 -30.17 51.54 23.30
N LYS A 5 -28.98 51.30 23.82
CA LYS A 5 -27.82 50.84 23.04
C LYS A 5 -28.00 49.37 22.68
N GLY A 6 -28.27 49.07 21.38
CA GLY A 6 -28.28 47.70 20.88
C GLY A 6 -26.87 47.16 20.71
N PHE A 7 -26.55 46.08 21.42
CA PHE A 7 -25.33 45.30 21.20
C PHE A 7 -25.57 44.38 20.01
N ILE A 8 -24.87 44.63 18.91
CA ILE A 8 -24.80 43.70 17.77
C ILE A 8 -23.71 42.69 18.12
N ALA A 9 -24.10 41.47 18.49
CA ALA A 9 -23.18 40.35 18.65
C ALA A 9 -22.80 39.82 17.27
N ALA A 10 -21.60 40.13 16.83
CA ALA A 10 -21.01 39.52 15.62
C ALA A 10 -20.58 38.08 15.95
N ALA A 11 -21.37 37.11 15.53
CA ALA A 11 -20.98 35.70 15.58
C ALA A 11 -19.93 35.42 14.50
N LEU A 12 -18.66 35.32 14.90
CA LEU A 12 -17.58 34.82 14.07
C LEU A 12 -17.76 33.30 13.89
N ALA A 13 -18.29 32.91 12.75
CA ALA A 13 -18.30 31.51 12.29
C ALA A 13 -16.86 31.10 11.95
N SER A 14 -16.17 30.48 12.88
CA SER A 14 -14.87 29.82 12.60
C SER A 14 -15.12 28.57 11.78
N VAL A 15 -14.93 28.66 10.46
CA VAL A 15 -14.90 27.51 9.57
C VAL A 15 -13.64 26.72 9.91
N LEU A 16 -13.81 25.65 10.68
CA LEU A 16 -12.79 24.65 10.93
C LEU A 16 -12.48 23.96 9.60
N CYS A 17 -11.39 24.37 8.96
CA CYS A 17 -10.82 23.71 7.82
C CYS A 17 -10.21 22.38 8.30
N MET A 18 -11.03 21.33 8.42
CA MET A 18 -10.53 19.99 8.72
C MET A 18 -9.74 19.50 7.50
N PRO A 19 -8.46 19.15 7.66
CA PRO A 19 -7.72 18.52 6.57
C PRO A 19 -8.46 17.24 6.18
N SER A 20 -8.92 17.15 4.93
CA SER A 20 -9.50 15.94 4.39
C SER A 20 -8.40 14.88 4.36
N MET A 21 -8.39 13.99 5.36
CA MET A 21 -7.57 12.80 5.32
C MET A 21 -8.07 11.95 4.14
N SER A 22 -7.33 11.99 3.05
CA SER A 22 -7.62 11.14 1.90
C SER A 22 -7.50 9.69 2.37
N LEU A 23 -8.63 8.98 2.40
CA LEU A 23 -8.66 7.55 2.67
C LEU A 23 -7.87 6.81 1.59
N ALA A 24 -7.23 5.71 1.96
CA ALA A 24 -6.58 4.85 1.00
C ALA A 24 -7.63 4.24 0.04
N ASP A 25 -7.24 4.09 -1.23
CA ASP A 25 -8.10 3.50 -2.25
C ASP A 25 -7.69 2.02 -2.46
N SER A 26 -8.44 1.13 -1.84
CA SER A 26 -8.21 -0.31 -1.93
C SER A 26 -8.23 -0.83 -3.37
N ARG A 27 -9.03 -0.23 -4.27
CA ARG A 27 -9.08 -0.61 -5.69
C ARG A 27 -7.79 -0.23 -6.41
N ASN A 28 -7.22 0.93 -6.10
CA ASN A 28 -5.92 1.31 -6.64
C ASN A 28 -4.82 0.38 -6.11
N GLY A 29 -4.83 0.06 -4.82
CA GLY A 29 -3.91 -0.91 -4.22
C GLY A 29 -3.99 -2.29 -4.87
N GLU A 30 -5.20 -2.81 -5.09
CA GLU A 30 -5.43 -4.06 -5.82
C GLU A 30 -4.89 -4.02 -7.25
N ARG A 31 -5.19 -2.97 -7.99
CA ARG A 31 -4.70 -2.79 -9.37
C ARG A 31 -3.17 -2.81 -9.43
N ILE A 32 -2.50 -2.11 -8.52
CA ILE A 32 -1.04 -2.10 -8.43
C ILE A 32 -0.53 -3.50 -8.13
N PHE A 33 -1.10 -4.17 -7.14
CA PHE A 33 -0.71 -5.53 -6.76
C PHE A 33 -0.85 -6.52 -7.91
N LEU A 34 -2.00 -6.54 -8.58
CA LEU A 34 -2.26 -7.46 -9.70
C LEU A 34 -1.30 -7.25 -10.86
N ASN A 35 -0.97 -6.00 -11.17
CA ASN A 35 -0.11 -5.66 -12.31
C ASN A 35 1.38 -5.83 -12.04
N ARG A 36 1.82 -5.79 -10.77
CA ARG A 36 3.24 -5.71 -10.45
C ARG A 36 3.75 -6.80 -9.50
N CYS A 37 2.88 -7.43 -8.74
CA CYS A 37 3.29 -8.32 -7.66
C CYS A 37 2.74 -9.73 -7.82
N ALA A 38 1.53 -9.86 -8.36
CA ALA A 38 0.81 -11.14 -8.41
C ALA A 38 1.49 -12.20 -9.29
N MET A 39 2.31 -11.80 -10.26
CA MET A 39 3.07 -12.75 -11.10
C MET A 39 4.00 -13.66 -10.28
N CYS A 40 4.44 -13.21 -9.12
CA CYS A 40 5.24 -13.98 -8.16
C CYS A 40 4.41 -14.33 -6.93
N HIS A 41 3.76 -13.33 -6.30
CA HIS A 41 3.06 -13.54 -5.03
C HIS A 41 1.72 -14.28 -5.16
N GLY A 42 1.17 -14.39 -6.37
CA GLY A 42 -0.15 -14.97 -6.60
C GLY A 42 -1.29 -14.07 -6.11
N ASN A 43 -2.51 -14.31 -6.58
CA ASN A 43 -3.69 -13.57 -6.15
C ASN A 43 -4.06 -13.86 -4.68
N ASP A 44 -3.59 -14.97 -4.13
CA ASP A 44 -3.78 -15.41 -2.75
C ASP A 44 -2.66 -14.95 -1.80
N VAL A 45 -1.65 -14.24 -2.31
CA VAL A 45 -0.46 -13.75 -1.61
C VAL A 45 0.39 -14.87 -0.96
N LYS A 46 0.25 -16.11 -1.44
CA LYS A 46 0.96 -17.30 -0.91
C LYS A 46 2.21 -17.68 -1.70
N GLY A 47 2.69 -16.82 -2.59
CA GLY A 47 3.80 -17.20 -3.47
C GLY A 47 3.37 -18.21 -4.55
N SER A 48 2.11 -18.17 -4.98
CA SER A 48 1.50 -19.09 -5.94
C SER A 48 1.51 -18.58 -7.38
N GLY A 49 2.14 -17.43 -7.63
CA GLY A 49 2.18 -16.85 -8.96
C GLY A 49 3.00 -17.69 -9.95
N PRO A 50 2.78 -17.51 -11.26
CA PRO A 50 3.44 -18.32 -12.30
C PRO A 50 4.97 -18.21 -12.33
N LEU A 51 5.54 -17.19 -11.73
CA LEU A 51 6.99 -17.02 -11.61
C LEU A 51 7.54 -17.29 -10.20
N ALA A 52 6.70 -17.74 -9.26
CA ALA A 52 7.07 -17.88 -7.86
C ALA A 52 8.22 -18.88 -7.63
N ASP A 53 8.21 -19.98 -8.37
CA ASP A 53 9.20 -21.07 -8.30
C ASP A 53 10.42 -20.85 -9.22
N LYS A 54 10.39 -19.78 -10.03
CA LYS A 54 11.48 -19.47 -10.98
C LYS A 54 12.59 -18.64 -10.34
N SER A 55 12.40 -18.17 -9.13
CA SER A 55 13.40 -17.38 -8.37
C SER A 55 14.08 -18.23 -7.32
N ASN A 56 15.28 -17.82 -6.92
CA ASN A 56 16.01 -18.41 -5.83
C ASN A 56 16.43 -17.30 -4.83
N PRO A 57 15.90 -17.30 -3.61
CA PRO A 57 14.87 -18.22 -3.07
C PRO A 57 13.51 -18.04 -3.76
N PRO A 58 12.62 -19.04 -3.70
CA PRO A 58 11.24 -18.91 -4.20
C PRO A 58 10.48 -17.79 -3.50
N THR A 59 9.44 -17.29 -4.17
CA THR A 59 8.60 -16.24 -3.60
C THR A 59 7.90 -16.73 -2.33
N PRO A 60 8.03 -16.03 -1.19
CA PRO A 60 7.49 -16.49 0.07
C PRO A 60 5.97 -16.38 0.15
N ASP A 61 5.36 -17.25 0.97
CA ASP A 61 3.99 -17.12 1.43
C ASP A 61 3.89 -15.98 2.47
N LEU A 62 3.10 -14.95 2.16
CA LEU A 62 2.89 -13.81 3.05
C LEU A 62 1.76 -14.04 4.08
N THR A 63 1.10 -15.20 4.04
CA THR A 63 0.01 -15.52 4.97
C THR A 63 0.47 -16.31 6.19
N THR A 64 1.76 -16.61 6.29
CA THR A 64 2.32 -17.33 7.43
C THR A 64 2.15 -16.55 8.73
N PRO A 65 2.01 -17.24 9.88
CA PRO A 65 1.91 -16.59 11.18
C PRO A 65 3.09 -15.63 11.45
N GLU A 66 4.29 -16.01 11.03
CA GLU A 66 5.52 -15.24 11.21
C GLU A 66 5.45 -13.92 10.41
N PHE A 67 4.99 -13.97 9.16
CA PHE A 67 4.84 -12.76 8.36
C PHE A 67 3.71 -11.87 8.88
N LYS A 68 2.58 -12.47 9.27
CA LYS A 68 1.47 -11.72 9.90
C LYS A 68 1.92 -11.02 11.17
N LYS A 69 2.70 -11.69 12.02
CA LYS A 69 3.30 -11.07 13.20
C LYS A 69 4.22 -9.91 12.81
N ARG A 70 5.11 -10.13 11.84
CA ARG A 70 6.01 -9.07 11.34
C ARG A 70 5.24 -7.86 10.82
N LEU A 71 4.12 -8.06 10.14
CA LEU A 71 3.28 -6.99 9.63
C LEU A 71 2.61 -6.18 10.76
N LEU A 72 2.25 -6.84 11.85
CA LEU A 72 1.73 -6.18 13.07
C LEU A 72 2.81 -5.38 13.79
N ASP A 73 4.00 -5.95 13.94
CA ASP A 73 5.13 -5.30 14.61
C ASP A 73 5.71 -4.13 13.77
N TYR A 74 5.63 -4.24 12.45
CA TYR A 74 6.12 -3.25 11.50
C TYR A 74 5.15 -3.06 10.33
N PRO A 75 4.10 -2.24 10.49
CA PRO A 75 3.07 -2.04 9.46
C PRO A 75 3.60 -1.48 8.13
N GLY A 76 4.78 -0.86 8.13
CA GLY A 76 5.45 -0.34 6.94
C GLY A 76 6.29 -1.36 6.16
N VAL A 77 6.30 -2.64 6.53
CA VAL A 77 7.18 -3.65 5.91
C VAL A 77 6.99 -3.79 4.41
N ILE A 78 5.75 -3.70 3.93
CA ILE A 78 5.43 -3.80 2.49
C ILE A 78 6.00 -2.58 1.76
N VAL A 79 5.69 -1.38 2.23
CA VAL A 79 6.14 -0.12 1.63
C VAL A 79 7.66 -0.03 1.62
N SER A 80 8.32 -0.35 2.72
CA SER A 80 9.79 -0.33 2.80
C SER A 80 10.42 -1.32 1.83
N SER A 81 9.83 -2.51 1.67
CA SER A 81 10.32 -3.52 0.71
C SER A 81 10.27 -3.02 -0.73
N VAL A 82 9.23 -2.24 -1.10
CA VAL A 82 9.10 -1.65 -2.43
C VAL A 82 10.04 -0.46 -2.61
N ILE A 83 10.14 0.44 -1.63
CA ILE A 83 11.01 1.62 -1.68
C ILE A 83 12.49 1.23 -1.78
N LEU A 84 12.91 0.20 -1.05
CA LEU A 84 14.29 -0.29 -1.05
C LEU A 84 14.66 -1.02 -2.35
N ARG A 85 13.67 -1.35 -3.19
CA ARG A 85 13.86 -2.06 -4.46
C ARG A 85 13.11 -1.36 -5.60
N PRO A 86 13.47 -0.11 -5.94
CA PRO A 86 12.75 0.63 -6.97
C PRO A 86 12.94 -0.03 -8.36
N ASN A 87 11.86 0.02 -9.17
CA ASN A 87 11.89 -0.20 -10.61
C ASN A 87 12.81 -1.34 -11.12
N GLY A 88 12.41 -2.56 -10.98
CA GLY A 88 13.14 -3.74 -11.50
C GLY A 88 13.97 -4.47 -10.46
N ASP A 89 14.40 -3.82 -9.38
CA ASP A 89 15.04 -4.53 -8.25
C ASP A 89 14.03 -5.29 -7.39
N LEU A 90 12.74 -5.12 -7.67
CA LEU A 90 11.68 -5.98 -7.14
C LEU A 90 11.74 -7.40 -7.72
N ILE A 91 12.37 -7.56 -8.88
CA ILE A 91 12.54 -8.87 -9.51
C ILE A 91 13.86 -9.50 -9.03
N PRO A 92 13.84 -10.74 -8.54
CA PRO A 92 15.05 -11.48 -8.20
C PRO A 92 16.07 -11.46 -9.34
N ARG A 93 17.35 -11.39 -9.00
CA ARG A 93 18.43 -11.33 -9.98
C ARG A 93 18.36 -12.46 -11.00
N THR A 94 18.08 -13.69 -10.56
CA THR A 94 17.96 -14.86 -11.42
C THR A 94 16.90 -14.68 -12.52
N LEU A 95 15.77 -14.05 -12.21
CA LEU A 95 14.74 -13.78 -13.22
C LEU A 95 15.14 -12.64 -14.15
N ARG A 96 15.83 -11.60 -13.65
CA ARG A 96 16.36 -10.50 -14.46
C ARG A 96 17.40 -10.97 -15.46
N GLU A 97 18.29 -11.86 -15.05
CA GLU A 97 19.29 -12.50 -15.91
C GLU A 97 18.66 -13.34 -17.02
N ASN A 98 17.46 -13.87 -16.78
CA ASN A 98 16.65 -14.59 -17.78
C ASN A 98 15.67 -13.69 -18.54
N GLY A 99 15.87 -12.38 -18.52
CA GLY A 99 15.13 -11.43 -19.36
C GLY A 99 13.79 -10.97 -18.78
N VAL A 100 13.40 -11.37 -17.58
CA VAL A 100 12.18 -10.86 -16.92
C VAL A 100 12.39 -9.41 -16.51
N LYS A 101 11.47 -8.54 -16.93
CA LYS A 101 11.52 -7.10 -16.65
C LYS A 101 10.16 -6.61 -16.15
N LEU A 102 10.18 -5.70 -15.17
CA LEU A 102 9.03 -4.85 -14.85
C LEU A 102 9.17 -3.51 -15.55
N LEU A 103 8.09 -3.04 -16.13
CA LEU A 103 8.07 -1.68 -16.66
C LEU A 103 8.26 -0.67 -15.52
N PRO A 104 8.98 0.44 -15.76
CA PRO A 104 9.09 1.52 -14.79
C PRO A 104 7.71 1.99 -14.32
N PHE A 105 7.61 2.35 -13.06
CA PHE A 105 6.38 2.86 -12.44
C PHE A 105 6.70 4.10 -11.62
N ALA A 106 5.99 5.18 -11.90
CA ALA A 106 6.13 6.43 -11.17
C ALA A 106 5.33 6.36 -9.86
N TRP A 107 5.96 5.85 -8.82
CA TRP A 107 5.36 5.71 -7.50
C TRP A 107 5.02 7.06 -6.87
N THR A 108 3.78 7.20 -6.42
CA THR A 108 3.34 8.31 -5.58
C THR A 108 3.18 7.84 -4.13
N VAL A 109 3.16 8.79 -3.19
CA VAL A 109 2.85 8.49 -1.78
C VAL A 109 1.47 7.83 -1.65
N LYS A 110 0.52 8.24 -2.51
CA LYS A 110 -0.81 7.64 -2.55
C LYS A 110 -0.74 6.17 -2.96
N ASP A 111 0.04 5.81 -3.97
CA ASP A 111 0.17 4.43 -4.44
C ASP A 111 0.76 3.52 -3.35
N PHE A 112 1.76 3.99 -2.63
CA PHE A 112 2.32 3.25 -1.49
C PHE A 112 1.29 3.00 -0.39
N ARG A 113 0.51 4.02 -0.03
CA ARG A 113 -0.52 3.90 0.98
C ARG A 113 -1.62 2.93 0.54
N ASP A 114 -2.11 3.08 -0.68
CA ASP A 114 -3.18 2.27 -1.24
C ASP A 114 -2.75 0.79 -1.32
N LEU A 115 -1.53 0.53 -1.79
CA LEU A 115 -0.96 -0.82 -1.85
C LEU A 115 -0.79 -1.43 -0.47
N ASN A 116 -0.27 -0.66 0.49
CA ASN A 116 -0.05 -1.14 1.85
C ASN A 116 -1.36 -1.52 2.53
N GLU A 117 -2.39 -0.70 2.40
CA GLU A 117 -3.70 -0.98 2.97
C GLU A 117 -4.34 -2.21 2.33
N TYR A 118 -4.35 -2.29 1.00
CA TYR A 118 -4.88 -3.44 0.28
C TYR A 118 -4.20 -4.76 0.70
N LEU A 119 -2.87 -4.77 0.72
CA LEU A 119 -2.13 -5.99 1.06
C LEU A 119 -2.27 -6.36 2.53
N THR A 120 -2.24 -5.40 3.44
CA THR A 120 -2.43 -5.65 4.87
C THR A 120 -3.79 -6.32 5.12
N ASP A 121 -4.84 -5.79 4.53
CA ASP A 121 -6.19 -6.35 4.64
C ASP A 121 -6.28 -7.75 4.01
N LYS A 122 -5.73 -7.90 2.81
CA LYS A 122 -5.73 -9.18 2.11
C LYS A 122 -4.97 -10.26 2.86
N ILE A 123 -3.77 -9.98 3.35
CA ILE A 123 -2.95 -10.92 4.13
C ILE A 123 -3.67 -11.33 5.42
N ALA A 124 -4.29 -10.37 6.11
CA ALA A 124 -5.03 -10.65 7.34
C ALA A 124 -6.22 -11.60 7.11
N LYS A 125 -6.95 -11.43 6.00
CA LYS A 125 -8.15 -12.22 5.67
C LYS A 125 -7.85 -13.59 5.03
N THR A 126 -6.66 -13.76 4.45
CA THR A 126 -6.30 -15.04 3.81
C THR A 126 -5.86 -16.05 4.87
N LYS A 127 -6.47 -17.25 4.81
CA LYS A 127 -6.18 -18.38 5.70
C LYS A 127 -5.02 -19.21 5.16
#